data_b25a846e17078fd5845c9057e49d4361
#
_entry.id   b25a846e17078fd5845c9057e49d4361
#
_cell.length_a   1.000
_cell.length_b   1.000
_cell.length_c   1.000
_cell.angle_alpha   90.00
_cell.angle_beta   90.00
_cell.angle_gamma   90.00
#
_symmetry.space_group_name_H-M   'P 1'
#
loop_
_entity.id
_entity.type
_entity.pdbx_description
1 polymer ?
#
loop_
_entity_poly.entity_id
_entity_poly.type
_entity_poly.pdbx_seq_one_letter_code
_entity_poly.pdbx_strand_id
1 'polypeptide(L)'
;MSKNVNIIGAGLVGSLLSIYLARRGYKINLYERRGDMRKTQMSAGKSINLALSDRGWRGLEGVGIADEIRKIAIPMYGRQIHNRDGSTAFQPYGKKEQAIYSVSRAEINMKLMDLAEQAGIQIHFNQRCTHIDRKTLTAHFENDESKTTTYANSDLLFGSDGAFSAARLNMQLSSDRFEYNQHYISAGYKELIIPPGKNGEFMLEKNALHIWPRGSFMMIALPNPDGNFTCTLFLPFEGERSFDQLKTREDVKKFFDAEFSTAVPLMPTLLDDFFHNPTSSLVTVKCWPWTFDNRIALIGDAAHAIVPFFGQGMNCGFEDCTVLNSLIDKHNENWDKIFPEYQQLRKPDGDAIADLAIGNFVEMRDKTADPKFLLQKRIEARFNEKYPDKWIPQYTMVTYSPDIRYSTALKEGQKQQAIMDKIMALPGIEKNWDSEEVEKMILEQINK
;
A
#
# COMPACT_ATOMS: atom_id res chain seq x y z
N MET A 1 -1.25 15.91 -33.45
CA MET A 1 -0.16 16.50 -32.61
C MET A 1 -0.11 15.72 -31.31
N SER A 2 1.08 15.41 -30.82
CA SER A 2 1.26 14.76 -29.49
C SER A 2 0.71 15.69 -28.40
N LYS A 3 -0.13 15.18 -27.50
CA LYS A 3 -0.64 15.95 -26.37
C LYS A 3 0.45 16.19 -25.34
N ASN A 4 0.47 17.38 -24.78
CA ASN A 4 1.33 17.75 -23.66
C ASN A 4 0.63 17.38 -22.34
N VAL A 5 1.28 16.63 -21.49
CA VAL A 5 0.72 16.14 -20.21
C VAL A 5 1.60 16.58 -19.06
N ASN A 6 1.00 17.24 -18.08
CA ASN A 6 1.67 17.55 -16.82
C ASN A 6 1.24 16.55 -15.74
N ILE A 7 2.20 15.98 -15.03
CA ILE A 7 1.98 15.09 -13.88
C ILE A 7 2.56 15.75 -12.64
N ILE A 8 1.74 15.95 -11.62
CA ILE A 8 2.15 16.55 -10.34
C ILE A 8 2.42 15.44 -9.35
N GLY A 9 3.68 15.31 -8.92
CA GLY A 9 4.17 14.28 -8.00
C GLY A 9 4.96 13.17 -8.72
N ALA A 10 6.30 13.16 -8.54
CA ALA A 10 7.19 12.10 -9.01
C ALA A 10 7.34 10.97 -7.97
N GLY A 11 6.24 10.64 -7.30
CA GLY A 11 6.14 9.43 -6.48
C GLY A 11 5.98 8.18 -7.35
N LEU A 12 5.76 7.04 -6.70
CA LEU A 12 5.65 5.72 -7.37
C LEU A 12 4.64 5.73 -8.52
N VAL A 13 3.44 6.24 -8.26
CA VAL A 13 2.34 6.23 -9.23
C VAL A 13 2.57 7.23 -10.36
N GLY A 14 3.01 8.45 -10.04
CA GLY A 14 3.27 9.48 -11.06
C GLY A 14 4.41 9.10 -11.98
N SER A 15 5.50 8.50 -11.45
CA SER A 15 6.61 8.00 -12.25
C SER A 15 6.17 6.83 -13.14
N LEU A 16 5.38 5.88 -12.64
CA LEU A 16 4.86 4.77 -13.46
C LEU A 16 3.90 5.28 -14.54
N LEU A 17 2.95 6.16 -14.19
CA LEU A 17 2.01 6.75 -15.15
C LEU A 17 2.76 7.49 -16.27
N SER A 18 3.80 8.24 -15.92
CA SER A 18 4.60 8.98 -16.91
C SER A 18 5.20 8.05 -17.97
N ILE A 19 5.69 6.87 -17.56
CA ILE A 19 6.23 5.85 -18.48
C ILE A 19 5.13 5.29 -19.38
N TYR A 20 3.95 4.98 -18.83
CA TYR A 20 2.80 4.52 -19.61
C TYR A 20 2.42 5.50 -20.73
N LEU A 21 2.31 6.78 -20.37
CA LEU A 21 1.90 7.80 -21.31
C LEU A 21 3.02 8.16 -22.32
N ALA A 22 4.28 8.19 -21.91
CA ALA A 22 5.40 8.44 -22.81
C ALA A 22 5.50 7.35 -23.90
N ARG A 23 5.27 6.06 -23.56
CA ARG A 23 5.23 4.96 -24.54
C ARG A 23 4.14 5.08 -25.57
N ARG A 24 3.10 5.86 -25.27
CA ARG A 24 2.01 6.21 -26.22
C ARG A 24 2.33 7.46 -27.04
N GLY A 25 3.50 8.05 -26.88
CA GLY A 25 3.92 9.23 -27.63
C GLY A 25 3.43 10.56 -27.05
N TYR A 26 2.90 10.58 -25.82
CA TYR A 26 2.59 11.84 -25.14
C TYR A 26 3.88 12.54 -24.71
N LYS A 27 3.88 13.87 -24.76
CA LYS A 27 4.96 14.69 -24.22
C LYS A 27 4.71 14.93 -22.72
N ILE A 28 5.56 14.39 -21.86
CA ILE A 28 5.35 14.38 -20.42
C ILE A 28 6.31 15.34 -19.71
N ASN A 29 5.76 16.17 -18.81
CA ASN A 29 6.52 16.89 -17.81
C ASN A 29 6.07 16.39 -16.42
N LEU A 30 7.02 15.93 -15.63
CA LEU A 30 6.79 15.37 -14.30
C LEU A 30 7.35 16.35 -13.26
N TYR A 31 6.51 16.81 -12.32
CA TYR A 31 6.87 17.82 -11.32
C TYR A 31 6.92 17.21 -9.92
N GLU A 32 8.03 17.43 -9.20
CA GLU A 32 8.21 16.96 -7.82
C GLU A 32 8.54 18.15 -6.91
N ARG A 33 7.83 18.23 -5.78
CA ARG A 33 8.03 19.32 -4.80
C ARG A 33 9.37 19.26 -4.07
N ARG A 34 9.92 18.07 -3.89
CA ARG A 34 11.19 17.83 -3.19
C ARG A 34 12.35 17.88 -4.18
N GLY A 35 13.55 18.03 -3.64
CA GLY A 35 14.78 17.83 -4.39
C GLY A 35 14.92 16.38 -4.88
N ASP A 36 15.86 16.16 -5.80
CA ASP A 36 16.16 14.84 -6.33
C ASP A 36 16.71 13.92 -5.23
N MET A 37 15.90 12.97 -4.79
CA MET A 37 16.24 12.05 -3.71
C MET A 37 17.43 11.14 -4.04
N ARG A 38 17.76 10.97 -5.32
CA ARG A 38 18.93 10.19 -5.78
C ARG A 38 20.25 10.89 -5.49
N LYS A 39 20.22 12.23 -5.30
CA LYS A 39 21.39 13.09 -5.00
C LYS A 39 21.62 13.30 -3.51
N THR A 40 20.68 12.86 -2.66
CA THR A 40 20.79 12.98 -1.21
C THR A 40 21.12 11.63 -0.60
N GLN A 41 22.06 11.59 0.35
CA GLN A 41 22.28 10.39 1.15
C GLN A 41 21.03 10.14 2.00
N MET A 42 20.27 9.13 1.64
CA MET A 42 19.17 8.66 2.50
C MET A 42 19.77 7.85 3.65
N SER A 43 19.62 8.34 4.87
CA SER A 43 19.95 7.53 6.04
C SER A 43 19.02 6.32 6.09
N ALA A 44 19.59 5.14 6.37
CA ALA A 44 18.82 3.93 6.66
C ALA A 44 17.76 4.22 7.73
N GLY A 45 16.56 3.65 7.60
CA GLY A 45 15.47 3.83 8.57
C GLY A 45 14.52 5.00 8.28
N LYS A 46 14.61 5.67 7.12
CA LYS A 46 13.68 6.75 6.73
C LYS A 46 12.67 6.38 5.65
N SER A 47 12.54 5.12 5.30
CA SER A 47 11.61 4.68 4.26
C SER A 47 11.05 3.30 4.60
N ILE A 48 9.74 3.23 4.82
CA ILE A 48 9.04 1.95 5.01
C ILE A 48 9.23 1.06 3.79
N ASN A 49 9.25 -0.25 4.02
CA ASN A 49 9.15 -1.21 2.94
C ASN A 49 7.69 -1.39 2.52
N LEU A 50 7.52 -1.64 1.24
CA LEU A 50 6.23 -1.90 0.61
C LEU A 50 6.14 -3.38 0.26
N ALA A 51 4.90 -3.89 0.22
CA ALA A 51 4.60 -5.23 -0.24
C ALA A 51 4.07 -5.18 -1.67
N LEU A 52 4.88 -5.56 -2.65
CA LEU A 52 4.48 -5.64 -4.04
C LEU A 52 3.74 -6.97 -4.27
N SER A 53 2.52 -6.91 -4.81
CA SER A 53 1.64 -8.05 -5.12
C SER A 53 1.41 -8.19 -6.62
N ASP A 54 0.64 -9.21 -7.03
CA ASP A 54 0.38 -9.48 -8.45
C ASP A 54 -0.22 -8.28 -9.20
N ARG A 55 -1.05 -7.45 -8.53
CA ARG A 55 -1.57 -6.20 -9.13
C ARG A 55 -0.47 -5.21 -9.45
N GLY A 56 0.47 -5.05 -8.52
CA GLY A 56 1.62 -4.17 -8.73
C GLY A 56 2.55 -4.70 -9.81
N TRP A 57 2.80 -6.02 -9.85
CA TRP A 57 3.58 -6.64 -10.92
C TRP A 57 2.93 -6.43 -12.28
N ARG A 58 1.61 -6.62 -12.41
CA ARG A 58 0.86 -6.33 -13.65
C ARG A 58 1.08 -4.88 -14.11
N GLY A 59 1.08 -3.92 -13.18
CA GLY A 59 1.37 -2.51 -13.49
C GLY A 59 2.76 -2.30 -14.08
N LEU A 60 3.77 -2.95 -13.53
CA LEU A 60 5.16 -2.87 -13.99
C LEU A 60 5.38 -3.65 -15.31
N GLU A 61 4.73 -4.80 -15.46
CA GLU A 61 4.76 -5.62 -16.68
C GLU A 61 4.13 -4.91 -17.87
N GLY A 62 3.03 -4.16 -17.65
CA GLY A 62 2.36 -3.40 -18.68
C GLY A 62 3.23 -2.35 -19.38
N VAL A 63 4.33 -1.94 -18.77
CA VAL A 63 5.36 -1.08 -19.37
C VAL A 63 6.72 -1.77 -19.45
N GLY A 64 6.79 -3.11 -19.29
CA GLY A 64 8.00 -3.92 -19.49
C GLY A 64 9.20 -3.51 -18.62
N ILE A 65 8.95 -3.09 -17.38
CA ILE A 65 10.00 -2.71 -16.41
C ILE A 65 10.05 -3.63 -15.19
N ALA A 66 9.21 -4.67 -15.16
CA ALA A 66 9.12 -5.58 -14.03
C ALA A 66 10.47 -6.23 -13.67
N ASP A 67 11.27 -6.64 -14.66
CA ASP A 67 12.56 -7.29 -14.43
C ASP A 67 13.57 -6.37 -13.71
N GLU A 68 13.50 -5.06 -13.94
CA GLU A 68 14.33 -4.10 -13.23
C GLU A 68 13.95 -4.00 -11.74
N ILE A 69 12.66 -4.15 -11.43
CA ILE A 69 12.18 -4.14 -10.06
C ILE A 69 12.41 -5.49 -9.36
N ARG A 70 12.38 -6.61 -10.10
CA ARG A 70 12.72 -7.94 -9.54
C ARG A 70 14.13 -7.99 -8.95
N LYS A 71 15.06 -7.18 -9.46
CA LYS A 71 16.45 -7.13 -8.95
C LYS A 71 16.56 -6.58 -7.52
N ILE A 72 15.59 -5.79 -7.09
CA ILE A 72 15.55 -5.12 -5.78
C ILE A 72 14.44 -5.63 -4.86
N ALA A 73 13.64 -6.59 -5.31
CA ALA A 73 12.50 -7.14 -4.58
C ALA A 73 12.83 -8.50 -3.96
N ILE A 74 12.41 -8.72 -2.72
CA ILE A 74 12.62 -9.99 -2.01
C ILE A 74 11.29 -10.70 -1.82
N PRO A 75 11.12 -11.94 -2.32
CA PRO A 75 9.89 -12.70 -2.12
C PRO A 75 9.71 -13.10 -0.67
N MET A 76 8.51 -12.91 -0.14
CA MET A 76 8.05 -13.36 1.17
C MET A 76 6.89 -14.32 0.96
N TYR A 77 7.07 -15.61 1.32
CA TYR A 77 6.09 -16.68 1.08
C TYR A 77 5.05 -16.82 2.19
N GLY A 78 5.24 -16.10 3.29
CA GLY A 78 4.33 -16.14 4.43
C GLY A 78 4.71 -15.15 5.51
N ARG A 79 3.98 -15.26 6.62
CA ARG A 79 4.23 -14.48 7.84
C ARG A 79 4.95 -15.35 8.86
N GLN A 80 6.05 -14.86 9.41
CA GLN A 80 6.70 -15.43 10.58
C GLN A 80 6.20 -14.69 11.82
N ILE A 81 5.33 -15.35 12.60
CA ILE A 81 4.75 -14.77 13.81
C ILE A 81 5.69 -15.01 14.97
N HIS A 82 5.96 -13.97 15.76
CA HIS A 82 6.78 -14.00 16.97
C HIS A 82 5.89 -13.79 18.20
N ASN A 83 5.62 -14.85 18.92
CA ASN A 83 4.81 -14.83 20.13
C ASN A 83 5.55 -14.20 21.31
N ARG A 84 4.81 -13.80 22.36
CA ARG A 84 5.40 -13.22 23.59
C ARG A 84 6.29 -14.17 24.36
N ASP A 85 6.02 -15.47 24.31
CA ASP A 85 6.78 -16.54 24.96
C ASP A 85 8.09 -16.89 24.22
N GLY A 86 8.38 -16.20 23.12
CA GLY A 86 9.54 -16.44 22.27
C GLY A 86 9.34 -17.52 21.21
N SER A 87 8.22 -18.24 21.22
CA SER A 87 7.89 -19.20 20.16
C SER A 87 7.58 -18.48 18.84
N THR A 88 7.80 -19.20 17.73
CA THR A 88 7.50 -18.69 16.40
C THR A 88 6.59 -19.63 15.64
N ALA A 89 5.76 -19.07 14.75
CA ALA A 89 4.89 -19.84 13.87
C ALA A 89 4.93 -19.26 12.44
N PHE A 90 5.14 -20.11 11.46
CA PHE A 90 5.09 -19.69 10.06
C PHE A 90 3.68 -19.92 9.49
N GLN A 91 3.12 -18.87 8.89
CA GLN A 91 1.83 -18.92 8.19
C GLN A 91 2.04 -18.62 6.70
N PRO A 92 1.93 -19.61 5.81
CA PRO A 92 2.03 -19.36 4.37
C PRO A 92 0.87 -18.48 3.88
N TYR A 93 1.14 -17.65 2.87
CA TYR A 93 0.11 -16.78 2.28
C TYR A 93 -0.92 -17.54 1.44
N GLY A 94 -0.57 -18.69 0.90
CA GLY A 94 -1.42 -19.50 0.05
C GLY A 94 -0.69 -20.68 -0.55
N LYS A 95 -0.84 -20.90 -1.88
CA LYS A 95 -0.12 -21.97 -2.59
C LYS A 95 1.39 -21.76 -2.53
N LYS A 96 2.16 -22.84 -2.62
CA LYS A 96 3.62 -22.88 -2.39
C LYS A 96 4.44 -21.82 -3.15
N GLU A 97 3.92 -21.32 -4.27
CA GLU A 97 4.60 -20.35 -5.14
C GLU A 97 4.09 -18.90 -4.95
N GLN A 98 3.05 -18.68 -4.15
CA GLN A 98 2.49 -17.35 -3.93
C GLN A 98 3.33 -16.59 -2.92
N ALA A 99 3.80 -15.42 -3.32
CA ALA A 99 4.58 -14.52 -2.50
C ALA A 99 4.12 -13.06 -2.68
N ILE A 100 4.26 -12.27 -1.65
CA ILE A 100 4.36 -10.81 -1.78
C ILE A 100 5.84 -10.44 -1.73
N TYR A 101 6.20 -9.33 -2.33
CA TYR A 101 7.62 -8.98 -2.43
C TYR A 101 7.93 -7.73 -1.62
N SER A 102 8.88 -7.84 -0.70
CA SER A 102 9.41 -6.68 0.00
C SER A 102 10.23 -5.83 -0.97
N VAL A 103 9.96 -4.55 -0.98
CA VAL A 103 10.75 -3.57 -1.73
C VAL A 103 10.82 -2.26 -0.94
N SER A 104 12.02 -1.68 -0.84
CA SER A 104 12.20 -0.37 -0.24
C SER A 104 11.45 0.70 -1.04
N ARG A 105 10.60 1.48 -0.37
CA ARG A 105 9.85 2.56 -1.02
C ARG A 105 10.79 3.56 -1.71
N ALA A 106 11.91 3.84 -1.10
CA ALA A 106 12.91 4.74 -1.67
C ALA A 106 13.55 4.15 -2.92
N GLU A 107 14.01 2.89 -2.85
CA GLU A 107 14.69 2.25 -3.97
C GLU A 107 13.78 2.09 -5.19
N ILE A 108 12.55 1.60 -5.00
CA ILE A 108 11.62 1.50 -6.13
C ILE A 108 11.27 2.87 -6.71
N ASN A 109 11.15 3.93 -5.87
CA ASN A 109 10.87 5.27 -6.37
C ASN A 109 12.04 5.84 -7.18
N MET A 110 13.27 5.71 -6.68
CA MET A 110 14.48 6.10 -7.42
C MET A 110 14.59 5.35 -8.75
N LYS A 111 14.35 4.03 -8.72
CA LYS A 111 14.37 3.21 -9.94
C LYS A 111 13.31 3.61 -10.96
N LEU A 112 12.10 3.92 -10.51
CA LEU A 112 11.03 4.41 -11.39
C LEU A 112 11.36 5.79 -11.98
N MET A 113 11.98 6.70 -11.22
CA MET A 113 12.45 7.99 -11.74
C MET A 113 13.54 7.79 -12.81
N ASP A 114 14.51 6.90 -12.58
CA ASP A 114 15.56 6.58 -13.57
C ASP A 114 14.95 6.03 -14.86
N LEU A 115 13.99 5.11 -14.74
CA LEU A 115 13.30 4.52 -15.89
C LEU A 115 12.43 5.54 -16.63
N ALA A 116 11.82 6.49 -15.90
CA ALA A 116 11.10 7.61 -16.49
C ALA A 116 12.01 8.51 -17.33
N GLU A 117 13.17 8.90 -16.80
CA GLU A 117 14.16 9.70 -17.55
C GLU A 117 14.72 8.94 -18.76
N GLN A 118 14.98 7.63 -18.63
CA GLN A 118 15.37 6.77 -19.75
C GLN A 118 14.30 6.70 -20.85
N ALA A 119 13.01 6.83 -20.48
CA ALA A 119 11.90 6.94 -21.41
C ALA A 119 11.73 8.36 -22.02
N GLY A 120 12.67 9.29 -21.74
CA GLY A 120 12.66 10.65 -22.26
C GLY A 120 11.79 11.64 -21.49
N ILE A 121 11.34 11.29 -20.28
CA ILE A 121 10.52 12.16 -19.44
C ILE A 121 11.42 13.17 -18.71
N GLN A 122 11.03 14.44 -18.74
CA GLN A 122 11.72 15.47 -17.97
C GLN A 122 11.10 15.57 -16.58
N ILE A 123 11.93 15.35 -15.52
CA ILE A 123 11.54 15.51 -14.12
C ILE A 123 12.00 16.88 -13.63
N HIS A 124 11.05 17.69 -13.17
CA HIS A 124 11.27 19.02 -12.61
C HIS A 124 11.21 18.94 -11.08
N PHE A 125 12.35 18.97 -10.42
CA PHE A 125 12.46 18.93 -8.96
C PHE A 125 12.31 20.32 -8.33
N ASN A 126 12.06 20.37 -7.01
CA ASN A 126 11.81 21.58 -6.24
C ASN A 126 10.65 22.41 -6.81
N GLN A 127 9.61 21.74 -7.32
CA GLN A 127 8.45 22.36 -7.94
C GLN A 127 7.18 21.99 -7.15
N ARG A 128 6.87 22.76 -6.12
CA ARG A 128 5.66 22.59 -5.30
C ARG A 128 4.45 23.22 -5.99
N CYS A 129 3.50 22.40 -6.41
CA CYS A 129 2.26 22.91 -6.99
C CYS A 129 1.47 23.73 -5.96
N THR A 130 1.09 24.96 -6.32
CA THR A 130 0.34 25.87 -5.47
C THR A 130 -1.04 26.19 -6.01
N HIS A 131 -1.19 26.21 -7.33
CA HIS A 131 -2.47 26.53 -7.98
C HIS A 131 -2.58 25.83 -9.34
N ILE A 132 -3.83 25.58 -9.76
CA ILE A 132 -4.16 25.07 -11.11
C ILE A 132 -5.26 25.97 -11.68
N ASP A 133 -4.91 26.76 -12.70
CA ASP A 133 -5.93 27.46 -13.50
C ASP A 133 -6.62 26.46 -14.41
N ARG A 134 -7.88 26.17 -14.11
CA ARG A 134 -8.70 25.20 -14.86
C ARG A 134 -9.02 25.63 -16.29
N LYS A 135 -9.20 26.92 -16.52
CA LYS A 135 -9.61 27.44 -17.85
C LYS A 135 -8.49 27.24 -18.86
N THR A 136 -7.29 27.60 -18.46
CA THR A 136 -6.10 27.50 -19.30
C THR A 136 -5.34 26.18 -19.15
N LEU A 137 -5.69 25.37 -18.15
CA LEU A 137 -4.98 24.18 -17.70
C LEU A 137 -3.49 24.46 -17.42
N THR A 138 -3.26 25.55 -16.69
CA THR A 138 -1.92 25.99 -16.28
C THR A 138 -1.69 25.69 -14.82
N ALA A 139 -0.69 24.85 -14.52
CA ALA A 139 -0.24 24.60 -13.16
C ALA A 139 0.81 25.63 -12.76
N HIS A 140 0.69 26.16 -11.54
CA HIS A 140 1.63 27.10 -10.94
C HIS A 140 2.48 26.35 -9.91
N PHE A 141 3.77 26.54 -9.98
CA PHE A 141 4.72 25.92 -9.08
C PHE A 141 5.59 26.97 -8.39
N GLU A 142 5.91 26.71 -7.15
CA GLU A 142 6.88 27.49 -6.37
C GLU A 142 8.07 26.60 -6.01
N ASN A 143 9.26 27.15 -6.19
CA ASN A 143 10.47 26.59 -5.65
C ASN A 143 10.71 27.14 -4.25
N ASP A 144 10.65 26.30 -3.22
CA ASP A 144 10.74 26.73 -1.83
C ASP A 144 12.14 27.29 -1.46
N GLU A 145 13.19 26.91 -2.19
CA GLU A 145 14.56 27.40 -1.98
C GLU A 145 14.82 28.73 -2.69
N SER A 146 14.60 28.79 -4.01
CA SER A 146 14.86 29.98 -4.82
C SER A 146 13.76 31.02 -4.78
N LYS A 147 12.57 30.67 -4.24
CA LYS A 147 11.36 31.50 -4.23
C LYS A 147 10.87 31.93 -5.62
N THR A 148 11.28 31.20 -6.63
CA THR A 148 10.82 31.45 -8.01
C THR A 148 9.50 30.74 -8.28
N THR A 149 8.65 31.35 -9.09
CA THR A 149 7.39 30.78 -9.59
C THR A 149 7.57 30.37 -11.04
N THR A 150 7.09 29.17 -11.37
CA THR A 150 7.01 28.64 -12.74
C THR A 150 5.59 28.31 -13.11
N TYR A 151 5.27 28.38 -14.40
CA TYR A 151 3.95 28.13 -14.95
C TYR A 151 4.08 27.07 -16.04
N ALA A 152 3.22 26.07 -16.01
CA ALA A 152 3.23 24.99 -16.97
C ALA A 152 1.82 24.74 -17.53
N ASN A 153 1.64 25.05 -18.80
CA ASN A 153 0.39 24.76 -19.53
C ASN A 153 0.43 23.31 -20.06
N SER A 154 -0.71 22.66 -20.16
CA SER A 154 -0.84 21.31 -20.71
C SER A 154 -2.22 21.06 -21.34
N ASP A 155 -2.36 19.99 -22.11
CA ASP A 155 -3.63 19.49 -22.62
C ASP A 155 -4.34 18.60 -21.58
N LEU A 156 -3.55 17.88 -20.77
CA LEU A 156 -4.03 17.01 -19.69
C LEU A 156 -3.16 17.20 -18.45
N LEU A 157 -3.77 17.06 -17.27
CA LEU A 157 -3.10 17.16 -15.99
C LEU A 157 -3.49 16.02 -15.07
N PHE A 158 -2.48 15.37 -14.47
CA PHE A 158 -2.69 14.34 -13.46
C PHE A 158 -2.13 14.77 -12.11
N GLY A 159 -2.96 14.69 -11.07
CA GLY A 159 -2.54 14.84 -9.67
C GLY A 159 -2.19 13.48 -9.09
N SER A 160 -0.90 13.22 -8.87
CA SER A 160 -0.34 12.03 -8.21
C SER A 160 0.51 12.40 -7.00
N ASP A 161 0.22 13.54 -6.38
CA ASP A 161 0.99 14.24 -5.37
C ASP A 161 0.67 13.80 -3.92
N GLY A 162 0.08 12.58 -3.79
CA GLY A 162 -0.04 11.87 -2.52
C GLY A 162 -1.22 12.29 -1.66
N ALA A 163 -1.27 11.76 -0.44
CA ALA A 163 -2.40 11.93 0.49
C ALA A 163 -2.75 13.40 0.80
N PHE A 164 -1.77 14.30 0.73
CA PHE A 164 -1.94 15.74 0.96
C PHE A 164 -1.90 16.53 -0.35
N SER A 165 -2.58 16.02 -1.37
CA SER A 165 -2.56 16.51 -2.73
C SER A 165 -3.00 17.97 -2.87
N ALA A 166 -2.14 18.80 -3.48
CA ALA A 166 -2.47 20.14 -3.91
C ALA A 166 -3.42 20.13 -5.12
N ALA A 167 -3.26 19.17 -6.03
CA ALA A 167 -4.17 19.01 -7.16
C ALA A 167 -5.60 18.77 -6.69
N ARG A 168 -5.80 17.84 -5.71
CA ARG A 168 -7.12 17.60 -5.10
C ARG A 168 -7.67 18.84 -4.42
N LEU A 169 -6.86 19.57 -3.65
CA LEU A 169 -7.27 20.80 -2.99
C LEU A 169 -7.76 21.84 -4.01
N ASN A 170 -7.05 22.02 -5.12
CA ASN A 170 -7.48 22.93 -6.19
C ASN A 170 -8.80 22.49 -6.82
N MET A 171 -9.02 21.19 -7.03
CA MET A 171 -10.31 20.67 -7.50
C MET A 171 -11.44 20.95 -6.51
N GLN A 172 -11.19 20.74 -5.22
CA GLN A 172 -12.14 21.00 -4.14
C GLN A 172 -12.55 22.47 -4.07
N LEU A 173 -11.59 23.39 -4.13
CA LEU A 173 -11.84 24.83 -4.08
C LEU A 173 -12.54 25.36 -5.35
N SER A 174 -12.50 24.62 -6.43
CA SER A 174 -13.02 25.01 -7.74
C SER A 174 -14.34 24.33 -8.10
N SER A 175 -14.92 23.53 -7.23
CA SER A 175 -16.14 22.73 -7.48
C SER A 175 -17.21 23.01 -6.43
N ASP A 176 -18.46 23.17 -6.86
CA ASP A 176 -19.60 23.29 -5.96
C ASP A 176 -19.97 21.98 -5.25
N ARG A 177 -19.52 20.85 -5.78
CA ARG A 177 -19.81 19.51 -5.26
C ARG A 177 -18.53 18.67 -5.29
N PHE A 178 -17.77 18.74 -4.21
CA PHE A 178 -16.61 17.89 -4.02
C PHE A 178 -16.71 17.20 -2.64
N GLU A 179 -16.80 15.89 -2.66
CA GLU A 179 -16.79 15.08 -1.44
C GLU A 179 -15.34 14.84 -1.03
N TYR A 180 -15.00 15.10 0.21
CA TYR A 180 -13.69 14.84 0.77
C TYR A 180 -13.78 14.32 2.19
N ASN A 181 -13.23 13.15 2.41
CA ASN A 181 -13.06 12.57 3.73
C ASN A 181 -11.59 12.24 3.95
N GLN A 182 -11.05 12.77 5.04
CA GLN A 182 -9.71 12.48 5.53
C GLN A 182 -9.83 11.94 6.94
N HIS A 183 -9.52 10.68 7.11
CA HIS A 183 -9.65 9.98 8.38
C HIS A 183 -8.29 9.52 8.89
N TYR A 184 -7.99 9.83 10.15
CA TYR A 184 -6.82 9.34 10.87
C TYR A 184 -7.24 8.27 11.86
N ILE A 185 -6.52 7.16 11.90
CA ILE A 185 -6.69 6.21 12.99
C ILE A 185 -5.93 6.70 14.24
N SER A 186 -6.33 6.22 15.43
CA SER A 186 -5.73 6.60 16.72
C SER A 186 -4.32 6.04 16.95
N ALA A 187 -3.73 5.40 15.94
CA ALA A 187 -2.37 4.85 15.97
C ALA A 187 -1.47 5.56 14.96
N GLY A 188 -0.21 5.66 15.32
CA GLY A 188 0.87 6.08 14.44
C GLY A 188 1.83 4.94 14.13
N TYR A 189 2.86 5.24 13.36
CA TYR A 189 3.94 4.32 13.13
C TYR A 189 5.31 4.98 13.29
N LYS A 190 6.29 4.14 13.63
CA LYS A 190 7.69 4.51 13.75
C LYS A 190 8.58 3.49 13.05
N GLU A 191 9.52 3.99 12.27
CA GLU A 191 10.48 3.15 11.58
C GLU A 191 11.69 2.87 12.48
N LEU A 192 12.12 1.62 12.49
CA LEU A 192 13.26 1.09 13.21
C LEU A 192 14.03 0.14 12.29
N ILE A 193 15.19 -0.35 12.70
CA ILE A 193 16.01 -1.23 11.88
C ILE A 193 16.54 -2.43 12.66
N ILE A 194 16.59 -3.58 12.00
CA ILE A 194 17.46 -4.70 12.36
C ILE A 194 18.57 -4.70 11.31
N PRO A 195 19.83 -4.35 11.66
CA PRO A 195 20.94 -4.34 10.72
C PRO A 195 21.34 -5.76 10.31
N PRO A 196 22.07 -5.92 9.19
CA PRO A 196 22.65 -7.21 8.84
C PRO A 196 23.67 -7.68 9.90
N GLY A 197 23.91 -8.96 9.94
CA GLY A 197 24.98 -9.54 10.74
C GLY A 197 26.38 -9.13 10.26
N LYS A 198 27.42 -9.57 10.96
CA LYS A 198 28.82 -9.12 10.72
C LYS A 198 29.32 -9.36 9.31
N ASN A 199 28.80 -10.38 8.62
CA ASN A 199 29.20 -10.72 7.25
C ASN A 199 28.12 -10.36 6.22
N GLY A 200 27.13 -9.50 6.57
CA GLY A 200 26.03 -9.14 5.72
C GLY A 200 24.87 -10.13 5.70
N GLU A 201 24.87 -11.13 6.62
CA GLU A 201 23.81 -12.13 6.71
C GLU A 201 22.50 -11.57 7.28
N PHE A 202 21.39 -12.11 6.81
CA PHE A 202 20.07 -11.81 7.37
C PHE A 202 19.94 -12.36 8.79
N MET A 203 19.57 -11.51 9.73
CA MET A 203 19.42 -11.88 11.14
C MET A 203 18.08 -12.57 11.45
N LEU A 204 17.15 -12.58 10.52
CA LEU A 204 15.85 -13.26 10.56
C LEU A 204 15.65 -14.02 9.25
N GLU A 205 14.57 -14.83 9.15
CA GLU A 205 14.21 -15.51 7.90
C GLU A 205 13.97 -14.50 6.76
N LYS A 206 14.81 -14.57 5.74
CA LYS A 206 14.80 -13.65 4.60
C LYS A 206 13.46 -13.63 3.85
N ASN A 207 12.86 -14.81 3.67
CA ASN A 207 11.72 -14.97 2.78
C ASN A 207 10.37 -14.97 3.54
N ALA A 208 10.29 -14.18 4.62
CA ALA A 208 9.10 -14.02 5.43
C ALA A 208 8.84 -12.55 5.79
N LEU A 209 7.56 -12.19 5.92
CA LEU A 209 7.14 -11.00 6.66
C LEU A 209 7.16 -11.36 8.15
N HIS A 210 8.01 -10.73 8.93
CA HIS A 210 8.02 -10.92 10.39
C HIS A 210 6.96 -10.04 11.03
N ILE A 211 6.23 -10.59 12.00
CA ILE A 211 5.22 -9.88 12.76
C ILE A 211 5.27 -10.25 14.24
N TRP A 212 5.28 -9.25 15.09
CA TRP A 212 5.13 -9.34 16.55
C TRP A 212 3.77 -8.76 16.95
N PRO A 213 2.67 -9.56 16.93
CA PRO A 213 1.35 -9.08 17.34
C PRO A 213 1.30 -8.95 18.87
N ARG A 214 0.72 -7.83 19.36
CA ARG A 214 0.67 -7.52 20.80
C ARG A 214 -0.72 -7.04 21.28
N GLY A 215 -1.77 -7.45 20.57
CA GLY A 215 -3.14 -7.02 20.86
C GLY A 215 -3.43 -5.65 20.27
N SER A 216 -3.31 -4.58 21.06
CA SER A 216 -3.62 -3.23 20.58
C SER A 216 -2.54 -2.57 19.70
N PHE A 217 -1.38 -3.20 19.53
CA PHE A 217 -0.25 -2.71 18.74
C PHE A 217 0.55 -3.88 18.14
N MET A 218 1.47 -3.59 17.24
CA MET A 218 2.32 -4.60 16.61
C MET A 218 3.61 -3.99 16.05
N MET A 219 4.62 -4.83 15.87
CA MET A 219 5.78 -4.51 15.04
C MET A 219 5.85 -5.49 13.88
N ILE A 220 6.20 -5.00 12.70
CA ILE A 220 6.50 -5.83 11.53
C ILE A 220 7.93 -5.58 11.09
N ALA A 221 8.55 -6.55 10.40
CA ALA A 221 9.85 -6.36 9.77
C ALA A 221 9.88 -6.99 8.39
N LEU A 222 10.36 -6.24 7.42
CA LEU A 222 10.48 -6.63 6.03
C LEU A 222 11.95 -6.58 5.59
N PRO A 223 12.44 -7.58 4.84
CA PRO A 223 13.83 -7.68 4.41
C PRO A 223 14.18 -6.67 3.31
N ASN A 224 15.45 -6.25 3.30
CA ASN A 224 16.07 -5.45 2.25
C ASN A 224 17.25 -6.20 1.60
N PRO A 225 17.61 -5.88 0.33
CA PRO A 225 18.68 -6.58 -0.38
C PRO A 225 20.05 -6.54 0.30
N ASP A 226 20.33 -5.52 1.12
CA ASP A 226 21.57 -5.34 1.87
C ASP A 226 21.65 -6.17 3.18
N GLY A 227 20.65 -7.05 3.43
CA GLY A 227 20.62 -7.94 4.60
C GLY A 227 19.97 -7.34 5.83
N ASN A 228 19.59 -6.06 5.83
CA ASN A 228 18.86 -5.47 6.93
C ASN A 228 17.34 -5.75 6.83
N PHE A 229 16.62 -5.48 7.93
CA PHE A 229 15.15 -5.44 7.94
C PHE A 229 14.67 -4.06 8.36
N THR A 230 13.79 -3.47 7.56
CA THR A 230 13.02 -2.30 7.98
C THR A 230 11.91 -2.75 8.92
N CYS A 231 11.98 -2.31 10.17
CA CYS A 231 10.97 -2.56 11.18
C CYS A 231 9.99 -1.40 11.25
N THR A 232 8.70 -1.70 11.35
CA THR A 232 7.66 -0.69 11.54
C THR A 232 6.87 -1.02 12.80
N LEU A 233 7.02 -0.18 13.83
CA LEU A 233 6.21 -0.24 15.04
C LEU A 233 4.93 0.55 14.82
N PHE A 234 3.77 -0.10 14.90
CA PHE A 234 2.45 0.51 14.94
C PHE A 234 1.97 0.55 16.38
N LEU A 235 1.73 1.75 16.91
CA LEU A 235 1.39 1.95 18.31
C LEU A 235 0.36 3.08 18.44
N PRO A 236 -0.61 3.00 19.38
CA PRO A 236 -1.50 4.12 19.69
C PRO A 236 -0.73 5.38 20.07
N PHE A 237 -1.28 6.56 19.75
CA PHE A 237 -0.70 7.82 20.20
C PHE A 237 -0.86 8.01 21.70
N GLU A 238 -2.04 7.68 22.24
CA GLU A 238 -2.45 7.89 23.62
C GLU A 238 -2.87 6.59 24.31
N GLY A 239 -2.85 6.57 25.63
CA GLY A 239 -3.25 5.45 26.48
C GLY A 239 -2.08 4.80 27.21
N GLU A 240 -2.33 3.71 27.92
CA GLU A 240 -1.33 3.03 28.78
C GLU A 240 -0.13 2.50 27.99
N ARG A 241 -0.37 1.96 26.76
CA ARG A 241 0.67 1.46 25.85
C ARG A 241 0.63 2.31 24.57
N SER A 242 1.35 3.41 24.60
CA SER A 242 1.27 4.42 23.56
C SER A 242 2.59 5.17 23.39
N PHE A 243 2.71 5.92 22.29
CA PHE A 243 3.84 6.84 22.09
C PHE A 243 3.96 7.90 23.18
N ASP A 244 2.83 8.28 23.80
CA ASP A 244 2.84 9.26 24.90
C ASP A 244 3.51 8.77 26.16
N GLN A 245 3.63 7.47 26.35
CA GLN A 245 4.34 6.88 27.49
C GLN A 245 5.85 6.67 27.22
N LEU A 246 6.30 6.82 25.97
CA LEU A 246 7.66 6.52 25.55
C LEU A 246 8.46 7.84 25.36
N LYS A 247 8.67 8.56 26.45
CA LYS A 247 9.32 9.89 26.42
C LYS A 247 10.82 9.87 26.68
N THR A 248 11.29 8.87 27.43
CA THR A 248 12.72 8.72 27.77
C THR A 248 13.31 7.44 27.19
N ARG A 249 14.62 7.40 27.07
CA ARG A 249 15.34 6.18 26.62
C ARG A 249 15.06 4.98 27.55
N GLU A 250 14.86 5.23 28.81
CA GLU A 250 14.53 4.19 29.79
C GLU A 250 13.11 3.65 29.57
N ASP A 251 12.12 4.51 29.30
CA ASP A 251 10.75 4.08 28.98
C ASP A 251 10.71 3.22 27.73
N VAL A 252 11.41 3.65 26.68
CA VAL A 252 11.50 2.89 25.42
C VAL A 252 12.17 1.54 25.66
N LYS A 253 13.30 1.51 26.40
CA LYS A 253 14.00 0.27 26.71
C LYS A 253 13.10 -0.70 27.49
N LYS A 254 12.45 -0.25 28.54
CA LYS A 254 11.52 -1.08 29.35
C LYS A 254 10.37 -1.63 28.49
N PHE A 255 9.79 -0.79 27.65
CA PHE A 255 8.71 -1.19 26.75
C PHE A 255 9.16 -2.28 25.77
N PHE A 256 10.31 -2.10 25.10
CA PHE A 256 10.81 -3.07 24.14
C PHE A 256 11.29 -4.36 24.80
N ASP A 257 11.93 -4.29 25.94
CA ASP A 257 12.33 -5.48 26.72
C ASP A 257 11.11 -6.32 27.14
N ALA A 258 9.99 -5.67 27.50
CA ALA A 258 8.77 -6.34 27.91
C ALA A 258 7.97 -6.91 26.71
N GLU A 259 7.88 -6.16 25.63
CA GLU A 259 6.95 -6.48 24.53
C GLU A 259 7.64 -7.16 23.34
N PHE A 260 8.92 -6.87 23.10
CA PHE A 260 9.68 -7.32 21.93
C PHE A 260 11.03 -7.93 22.30
N SER A 261 11.10 -8.65 23.43
CA SER A 261 12.33 -9.23 23.97
C SER A 261 13.15 -10.05 22.98
N THR A 262 12.50 -10.72 22.02
CA THR A 262 13.17 -11.49 20.95
C THR A 262 13.76 -10.63 19.85
N ALA A 263 13.26 -9.39 19.65
CA ALA A 263 13.78 -8.46 18.65
C ALA A 263 14.90 -7.56 19.21
N VAL A 264 14.83 -7.19 20.48
CA VAL A 264 15.79 -6.26 21.13
C VAL A 264 17.26 -6.62 20.89
N PRO A 265 17.70 -7.89 21.05
CA PRO A 265 19.09 -8.28 20.79
C PRO A 265 19.55 -8.05 19.34
N LEU A 266 18.61 -7.95 18.41
CA LEU A 266 18.86 -7.73 16.97
C LEU A 266 18.85 -6.23 16.59
N MET A 267 18.51 -5.34 17.52
CA MET A 267 18.30 -3.91 17.28
C MET A 267 19.29 -3.04 18.09
N PRO A 268 20.60 -3.07 17.78
CA PRO A 268 21.60 -2.35 18.58
C PRO A 268 21.43 -0.83 18.55
N THR A 269 20.78 -0.27 17.51
CA THR A 269 20.52 1.17 17.35
C THR A 269 19.12 1.59 17.80
N LEU A 270 18.33 0.68 18.40
CA LEU A 270 16.91 0.89 18.74
C LEU A 270 16.60 2.25 19.35
N LEU A 271 17.34 2.64 20.39
CA LEU A 271 17.08 3.88 21.12
C LEU A 271 17.42 5.11 20.30
N ASP A 272 18.47 5.05 19.49
CA ASP A 272 18.86 6.16 18.62
C ASP A 272 17.85 6.32 17.48
N ASP A 273 17.47 5.23 16.83
CA ASP A 273 16.45 5.21 15.78
C ASP A 273 15.10 5.69 16.30
N PHE A 274 14.70 5.27 17.50
CA PHE A 274 13.42 5.64 18.09
C PHE A 274 13.30 7.14 18.30
N PHE A 275 14.34 7.82 18.78
CA PHE A 275 14.31 9.26 19.03
C PHE A 275 14.69 10.09 17.81
N HIS A 276 15.43 9.55 16.84
CA HIS A 276 15.79 10.24 15.62
C HIS A 276 14.69 10.23 14.58
N ASN A 277 14.01 9.09 14.41
CA ASN A 277 12.97 8.92 13.40
C ASN A 277 11.64 9.55 13.86
N PRO A 278 10.90 10.24 12.98
CA PRO A 278 9.62 10.83 13.33
C PRO A 278 8.57 9.74 13.60
N THR A 279 7.61 10.06 14.46
CA THR A 279 6.36 9.30 14.56
C THR A 279 5.38 9.86 13.53
N SER A 280 4.88 9.01 12.64
CA SER A 280 3.99 9.41 11.55
C SER A 280 2.57 8.92 11.77
N SER A 281 1.60 9.72 11.32
CA SER A 281 0.17 9.37 11.37
C SER A 281 -0.22 8.46 10.20
N LEU A 282 -1.29 7.73 10.40
CA LEU A 282 -1.90 6.84 9.41
C LEU A 282 -3.21 7.45 8.93
N VAL A 283 -3.26 7.81 7.65
CA VAL A 283 -4.36 8.54 7.04
C VAL A 283 -5.02 7.74 5.93
N THR A 284 -6.34 7.79 5.89
CA THR A 284 -7.16 7.33 4.77
C THR A 284 -7.81 8.54 4.11
N VAL A 285 -7.79 8.58 2.79
CA VAL A 285 -8.44 9.60 1.97
C VAL A 285 -9.47 8.96 1.06
N LYS A 286 -10.68 9.48 1.07
CA LYS A 286 -11.74 9.18 0.10
C LYS A 286 -12.25 10.50 -0.47
N CYS A 287 -12.36 10.63 -1.78
CA CYS A 287 -12.87 11.84 -2.41
C CYS A 287 -13.67 11.54 -3.67
N TRP A 288 -14.47 12.51 -4.12
CA TRP A 288 -15.25 12.47 -5.36
C TRP A 288 -15.59 13.90 -5.79
N PRO A 289 -15.54 14.24 -7.10
CA PRO A 289 -15.08 13.41 -8.23
C PRO A 289 -13.54 13.28 -8.28
N TRP A 290 -13.05 12.28 -9.05
CA TRP A 290 -11.62 12.13 -9.32
C TRP A 290 -11.18 12.83 -10.59
N THR A 291 -12.12 13.25 -11.44
CA THR A 291 -11.83 13.90 -12.70
C THR A 291 -12.58 15.22 -12.84
N PHE A 292 -12.02 16.13 -13.61
CA PHE A 292 -12.54 17.46 -13.76
C PHE A 292 -12.35 18.00 -15.20
N ASP A 293 -13.45 18.52 -15.81
CA ASP A 293 -13.49 19.05 -17.17
C ASP A 293 -12.89 18.11 -18.25
N ASN A 294 -12.88 16.79 -18.00
CA ASN A 294 -12.25 15.76 -18.84
C ASN A 294 -10.79 16.08 -19.22
N ARG A 295 -10.09 16.87 -18.40
CA ARG A 295 -8.70 17.28 -18.61
C ARG A 295 -7.83 17.14 -17.36
N ILE A 296 -8.43 17.06 -16.17
CA ILE A 296 -7.71 16.85 -14.90
C ILE A 296 -8.18 15.53 -14.29
N ALA A 297 -7.24 14.72 -13.78
CA ALA A 297 -7.56 13.52 -13.02
C ALA A 297 -6.65 13.35 -11.80
N LEU A 298 -7.20 12.84 -10.71
CA LEU A 298 -6.47 12.35 -9.54
C LEU A 298 -6.17 10.86 -9.71
N ILE A 299 -4.99 10.43 -9.26
CA ILE A 299 -4.54 9.04 -9.34
C ILE A 299 -3.71 8.67 -8.11
N GLY A 300 -3.79 7.40 -7.68
CA GLY A 300 -3.09 6.91 -6.50
C GLY A 300 -3.52 7.62 -5.21
N ASP A 301 -2.59 7.84 -4.29
CA ASP A 301 -2.87 8.42 -2.97
C ASP A 301 -3.52 9.83 -3.03
N ALA A 302 -3.40 10.54 -4.13
CA ALA A 302 -4.10 11.81 -4.32
C ALA A 302 -5.62 11.62 -4.39
N ALA A 303 -6.08 10.47 -4.88
CA ALA A 303 -7.49 10.09 -4.98
C ALA A 303 -7.96 9.22 -3.80
N HIS A 304 -7.12 8.26 -3.35
CA HIS A 304 -7.52 7.18 -2.44
C HIS A 304 -6.38 6.68 -1.55
N ALA A 305 -5.74 7.55 -0.78
CA ALA A 305 -4.73 7.12 0.19
C ALA A 305 -5.33 6.15 1.21
N ILE A 306 -4.58 5.10 1.55
CA ILE A 306 -5.00 4.05 2.47
C ILE A 306 -3.95 3.77 3.53
N VAL A 307 -4.38 3.24 4.68
CA VAL A 307 -3.47 2.74 5.71
C VAL A 307 -2.74 1.46 5.23
N PRO A 308 -1.50 1.18 5.69
CA PRO A 308 -0.63 0.18 5.07
C PRO A 308 -0.94 -1.28 5.41
N PHE A 309 -1.94 -1.57 6.22
CA PHE A 309 -2.12 -2.89 6.84
C PHE A 309 -2.47 -4.03 5.87
N PHE A 310 -2.98 -3.72 4.70
CA PHE A 310 -3.17 -4.72 3.64
C PHE A 310 -2.00 -4.73 2.63
N GLY A 311 -1.08 -3.76 2.71
CA GLY A 311 0.04 -3.62 1.78
C GLY A 311 -0.38 -3.26 0.36
N GLN A 312 -1.53 -2.60 0.16
CA GLN A 312 -2.11 -2.41 -1.17
C GLN A 312 -2.08 -0.98 -1.73
N GLY A 313 -1.57 0.02 -1.00
CA GLY A 313 -1.55 1.41 -1.49
C GLY A 313 -0.82 1.58 -2.82
N MET A 314 0.42 1.09 -2.92
CA MET A 314 1.21 1.09 -4.15
C MET A 314 0.54 0.25 -5.25
N ASN A 315 0.11 -0.97 -4.90
CA ASN A 315 -0.51 -1.91 -5.86
C ASN A 315 -1.80 -1.35 -6.47
N CYS A 316 -2.64 -0.70 -5.67
CA CYS A 316 -3.85 -0.03 -6.12
C CYS A 316 -3.54 1.14 -7.05
N GLY A 317 -2.54 1.97 -6.70
CA GLY A 317 -2.10 3.07 -7.56
C GLY A 317 -1.47 2.60 -8.89
N PHE A 318 -0.75 1.46 -8.89
CA PHE A 318 -0.23 0.85 -10.12
C PHE A 318 -1.37 0.27 -10.97
N GLU A 319 -2.39 -0.31 -10.32
CA GLU A 319 -3.60 -0.75 -11.02
C GLU A 319 -4.37 0.41 -11.64
N ASP A 320 -4.39 1.60 -11.02
CA ASP A 320 -4.95 2.80 -11.65
C ASP A 320 -4.30 3.10 -13.00
N CYS A 321 -2.95 3.00 -13.08
CA CYS A 321 -2.21 3.19 -14.33
C CYS A 321 -2.61 2.14 -15.37
N THR A 322 -2.77 0.88 -14.98
CA THR A 322 -3.16 -0.22 -15.88
C THR A 322 -4.57 -0.01 -16.42
N VAL A 323 -5.52 0.34 -15.55
CA VAL A 323 -6.91 0.58 -15.94
C VAL A 323 -7.00 1.79 -16.86
N LEU A 324 -6.32 2.89 -16.52
CA LEU A 324 -6.28 4.08 -17.37
C LEU A 324 -5.71 3.74 -18.75
N ASN A 325 -4.63 2.97 -18.80
CA ASN A 325 -4.01 2.51 -20.04
C ASN A 325 -4.98 1.70 -20.91
N SER A 326 -5.74 0.78 -20.31
CA SER A 326 -6.76 -0.01 -21.01
C SER A 326 -7.91 0.84 -21.54
N LEU A 327 -8.30 1.88 -20.81
CA LEU A 327 -9.36 2.82 -21.25
C LEU A 327 -8.89 3.71 -22.40
N ILE A 328 -7.60 4.08 -22.46
CA ILE A 328 -7.02 4.80 -23.59
C ILE A 328 -7.17 3.97 -24.88
N ASP A 329 -6.87 2.65 -24.80
CA ASP A 329 -7.07 1.74 -25.95
C ASP A 329 -8.55 1.59 -26.29
N LYS A 330 -9.39 1.33 -25.30
CA LYS A 330 -10.84 1.12 -25.48
C LYS A 330 -11.52 2.31 -26.16
N HIS A 331 -11.13 3.52 -25.85
CA HIS A 331 -11.76 4.75 -26.33
C HIS A 331 -10.96 5.49 -27.40
N ASN A 332 -9.90 4.89 -27.96
CA ASN A 332 -9.06 5.51 -28.98
C ASN A 332 -8.66 6.95 -28.63
N GLU A 333 -8.13 7.14 -27.40
CA GLU A 333 -7.65 8.41 -26.85
C GLU A 333 -8.74 9.52 -26.72
N ASN A 334 -10.01 9.14 -26.70
CA ASN A 334 -11.09 10.09 -26.41
C ASN A 334 -11.22 10.33 -24.90
N TRP A 335 -10.56 11.38 -24.42
CA TRP A 335 -10.51 11.73 -22.99
C TRP A 335 -11.86 12.11 -22.40
N ASP A 336 -12.82 12.58 -23.22
CA ASP A 336 -14.19 12.84 -22.78
C ASP A 336 -14.94 11.57 -22.36
N LYS A 337 -14.48 10.41 -22.82
CA LYS A 337 -15.00 9.10 -22.41
C LYS A 337 -14.10 8.41 -21.36
N ILE A 338 -12.79 8.59 -21.48
CA ILE A 338 -11.81 7.92 -20.62
C ILE A 338 -11.96 8.36 -19.16
N PHE A 339 -11.96 9.66 -18.89
CA PHE A 339 -11.98 10.17 -17.53
C PHE A 339 -13.27 9.84 -16.77
N PRO A 340 -14.48 10.02 -17.34
CA PRO A 340 -15.69 9.57 -16.68
C PRO A 340 -15.72 8.08 -16.36
N GLU A 341 -15.30 7.22 -17.29
CA GLU A 341 -15.26 5.78 -17.06
C GLU A 341 -14.17 5.38 -16.05
N TYR A 342 -12.98 6.00 -16.09
CA TYR A 342 -11.90 5.78 -15.15
C TYR A 342 -12.37 5.98 -13.71
N GLN A 343 -12.94 7.14 -13.39
CA GLN A 343 -13.40 7.41 -12.03
C GLN A 343 -14.55 6.48 -11.59
N GLN A 344 -15.47 6.13 -12.49
CA GLN A 344 -16.57 5.20 -12.18
C GLN A 344 -16.06 3.77 -11.88
N LEU A 345 -15.03 3.33 -12.60
CA LEU A 345 -14.41 2.03 -12.34
C LEU A 345 -13.58 2.04 -11.07
N ARG A 346 -12.73 3.06 -10.88
CA ARG A 346 -11.70 3.02 -9.82
C ARG A 346 -12.20 3.48 -8.46
N LYS A 347 -13.17 4.40 -8.40
CA LYS A 347 -13.69 4.90 -7.11
C LYS A 347 -14.24 3.79 -6.20
N PRO A 348 -15.09 2.85 -6.67
CA PRO A 348 -15.55 1.75 -5.83
C PRO A 348 -14.43 0.83 -5.35
N ASP A 349 -13.37 0.66 -6.14
CA ASP A 349 -12.22 -0.14 -5.78
C ASP A 349 -11.31 0.58 -4.77
N GLY A 350 -11.07 1.87 -4.95
CA GLY A 350 -10.33 2.69 -3.98
C GLY A 350 -11.01 2.73 -2.61
N ASP A 351 -12.34 2.87 -2.58
CA ASP A 351 -13.10 2.82 -1.33
C ASP A 351 -13.05 1.43 -0.68
N ALA A 352 -13.22 0.39 -1.49
CA ALA A 352 -13.21 -0.99 -0.98
C ALA A 352 -11.86 -1.38 -0.37
N ILE A 353 -10.75 -1.04 -1.03
CA ILE A 353 -9.43 -1.36 -0.47
C ILE A 353 -9.10 -0.52 0.76
N ALA A 354 -9.63 0.70 0.88
CA ALA A 354 -9.52 1.50 2.10
C ALA A 354 -10.24 0.81 3.28
N ASP A 355 -11.46 0.31 3.06
CA ASP A 355 -12.23 -0.39 4.08
C ASP A 355 -11.58 -1.74 4.46
N LEU A 356 -11.09 -2.48 3.46
CA LEU A 356 -10.33 -3.72 3.65
C LEU A 356 -9.06 -3.49 4.48
N ALA A 357 -8.33 -2.39 4.22
CA ALA A 357 -7.09 -2.08 4.94
C ALA A 357 -7.35 -1.78 6.42
N ILE A 358 -8.42 -1.05 6.73
CA ILE A 358 -8.86 -0.80 8.11
C ILE A 358 -9.31 -2.10 8.78
N GLY A 359 -10.09 -2.93 8.09
CA GLY A 359 -10.53 -4.24 8.59
C GLY A 359 -9.34 -5.17 8.90
N ASN A 360 -8.34 -5.20 8.02
CA ASN A 360 -7.14 -6.01 8.22
C ASN A 360 -6.27 -5.51 9.39
N PHE A 361 -6.28 -4.21 9.69
CA PHE A 361 -5.63 -3.69 10.90
C PHE A 361 -6.21 -4.31 12.16
N VAL A 362 -7.54 -4.31 12.27
CA VAL A 362 -8.23 -4.93 13.40
C VAL A 362 -7.95 -6.44 13.47
N GLU A 363 -7.94 -7.13 12.32
CA GLU A 363 -7.63 -8.56 12.26
C GLU A 363 -6.19 -8.85 12.72
N MET A 364 -5.21 -8.14 12.17
CA MET A 364 -3.79 -8.34 12.51
C MET A 364 -3.50 -7.99 13.97
N ARG A 365 -4.14 -6.95 14.46
CA ARG A 365 -3.95 -6.46 15.82
C ARG A 365 -4.58 -7.36 16.87
N ASP A 366 -5.85 -7.75 16.66
CA ASP A 366 -6.70 -8.33 17.71
C ASP A 366 -6.90 -9.85 17.55
N LYS A 367 -6.89 -10.39 16.31
CA LYS A 367 -7.38 -11.74 16.04
C LYS A 367 -6.32 -12.78 15.71
N THR A 368 -5.10 -12.40 15.37
CA THR A 368 -4.06 -13.34 14.93
C THR A 368 -3.65 -14.39 15.97
N ALA A 369 -3.92 -14.16 17.24
CA ALA A 369 -3.71 -15.11 18.34
C ALA A 369 -5.02 -15.73 18.89
N ASP A 370 -6.18 -15.38 18.35
CA ASP A 370 -7.46 -15.92 18.81
C ASP A 370 -7.67 -17.36 18.26
N PRO A 371 -7.82 -18.38 19.15
CA PRO A 371 -8.05 -19.76 18.73
C PRO A 371 -9.27 -19.96 17.82
N LYS A 372 -10.35 -19.19 18.03
CA LYS A 372 -11.55 -19.27 17.19
C LYS A 372 -11.28 -18.76 15.79
N PHE A 373 -10.57 -17.65 15.69
CA PHE A 373 -10.17 -17.10 14.40
C PHE A 373 -9.23 -18.05 13.64
N LEU A 374 -8.25 -18.64 14.33
CA LEU A 374 -7.35 -19.64 13.74
C LEU A 374 -8.11 -20.88 13.26
N LEU A 375 -9.12 -21.33 13.99
CA LEU A 375 -9.99 -22.43 13.58
C LEU A 375 -10.78 -22.05 12.32
N GLN A 376 -11.40 -20.87 12.30
CA GLN A 376 -12.09 -20.36 11.11
C GLN A 376 -11.16 -20.39 9.88
N LYS A 377 -9.95 -19.89 10.01
CA LYS A 377 -8.97 -19.87 8.89
C LYS A 377 -8.57 -21.28 8.43
N ARG A 378 -8.52 -22.26 9.32
CA ARG A 378 -8.31 -23.67 8.95
C ARG A 378 -9.48 -24.22 8.14
N ILE A 379 -10.73 -23.94 8.55
CA ILE A 379 -11.93 -24.35 7.80
C ILE A 379 -11.92 -23.73 6.40
N GLU A 380 -11.69 -22.41 6.31
CA GLU A 380 -11.60 -21.69 5.04
C GLU A 380 -10.52 -22.25 4.11
N ALA A 381 -9.32 -22.52 4.64
CA ALA A 381 -8.21 -23.06 3.88
C ALA A 381 -8.51 -24.48 3.33
N ARG A 382 -9.02 -25.39 4.18
CA ARG A 382 -9.43 -26.72 3.78
C ARG A 382 -10.53 -26.70 2.72
N PHE A 383 -11.53 -25.82 2.93
CA PHE A 383 -12.64 -25.71 1.99
C PHE A 383 -12.16 -25.17 0.62
N ASN A 384 -11.28 -24.15 0.61
CA ASN A 384 -10.66 -23.64 -0.62
C ASN A 384 -9.79 -24.70 -1.34
N GLU A 385 -9.06 -25.52 -0.60
CA GLU A 385 -8.26 -26.60 -1.18
C GLU A 385 -9.14 -27.60 -1.97
N LYS A 386 -10.30 -27.95 -1.41
CA LYS A 386 -11.25 -28.91 -2.00
C LYS A 386 -12.15 -28.28 -3.08
N TYR A 387 -12.49 -27.00 -2.93
CA TYR A 387 -13.42 -26.26 -3.80
C TYR A 387 -12.85 -24.91 -4.24
N PRO A 388 -11.71 -24.89 -4.95
CA PRO A 388 -10.98 -23.64 -5.28
C PRO A 388 -11.78 -22.67 -6.16
N ASP A 389 -12.71 -23.19 -6.97
CA ASP A 389 -13.57 -22.38 -7.83
C ASP A 389 -14.80 -21.80 -7.11
N LYS A 390 -15.14 -22.34 -5.91
CA LYS A 390 -16.29 -21.90 -5.12
C LYS A 390 -15.93 -21.00 -3.95
N TRP A 391 -14.68 -21.08 -3.50
CA TRP A 391 -14.20 -20.31 -2.35
C TRP A 391 -12.78 -19.86 -2.58
N ILE A 392 -12.64 -18.57 -2.86
CA ILE A 392 -11.32 -17.92 -2.91
C ILE A 392 -11.24 -17.04 -1.66
N PRO A 393 -10.30 -17.27 -0.73
CA PRO A 393 -10.15 -16.44 0.45
C PRO A 393 -9.98 -14.95 0.10
N GLN A 394 -10.58 -14.06 0.89
CA GLN A 394 -10.56 -12.62 0.62
C GLN A 394 -9.14 -12.08 0.43
N TYR A 395 -8.19 -12.53 1.24
CA TYR A 395 -6.78 -12.14 1.09
C TYR A 395 -6.21 -12.54 -0.28
N THR A 396 -6.55 -13.75 -0.76
CA THR A 396 -6.14 -14.24 -2.08
C THR A 396 -6.77 -13.42 -3.21
N MET A 397 -8.07 -13.10 -3.10
CA MET A 397 -8.74 -12.23 -4.08
C MET A 397 -8.07 -10.86 -4.20
N VAL A 398 -7.68 -10.28 -3.08
CA VAL A 398 -7.05 -8.95 -3.04
C VAL A 398 -5.61 -8.99 -3.55
N THR A 399 -4.83 -9.98 -3.14
CA THR A 399 -3.37 -9.99 -3.30
C THR A 399 -2.90 -10.73 -4.55
N TYR A 400 -3.53 -11.88 -4.88
CA TYR A 400 -3.09 -12.81 -5.91
C TYR A 400 -4.06 -12.98 -7.07
N SER A 401 -5.16 -12.24 -7.08
CA SER A 401 -6.18 -12.36 -8.13
C SER A 401 -6.46 -11.00 -8.76
N PRO A 402 -5.53 -10.46 -9.57
CA PRO A 402 -5.66 -9.11 -10.11
C PRO A 402 -6.84 -8.92 -11.08
N ASP A 403 -7.49 -10.00 -11.52
CA ASP A 403 -8.75 -9.95 -12.31
C ASP A 403 -10.00 -9.77 -11.44
N ILE A 404 -9.90 -10.05 -10.15
CA ILE A 404 -10.99 -9.81 -9.19
C ILE A 404 -10.85 -8.39 -8.63
N ARG A 405 -11.80 -7.52 -8.90
CA ARG A 405 -11.79 -6.14 -8.41
C ARG A 405 -11.81 -6.08 -6.88
N TYR A 406 -11.20 -5.05 -6.29
CA TYR A 406 -11.23 -4.85 -4.83
C TYR A 406 -12.66 -4.74 -4.28
N SER A 407 -13.55 -4.05 -5.01
CA SER A 407 -14.97 -3.94 -4.64
C SER A 407 -15.70 -5.29 -4.66
N THR A 408 -15.33 -6.18 -5.57
CA THR A 408 -15.82 -7.57 -5.60
C THR A 408 -15.24 -8.37 -4.43
N ALA A 409 -13.93 -8.28 -4.19
CA ALA A 409 -13.27 -8.97 -3.07
C ALA A 409 -13.85 -8.56 -1.70
N LEU A 410 -14.20 -7.28 -1.53
CA LEU A 410 -14.88 -6.80 -0.31
C LEU A 410 -16.26 -7.46 -0.15
N LYS A 411 -17.09 -7.45 -1.20
CA LYS A 411 -18.44 -8.03 -1.16
C LYS A 411 -18.41 -9.54 -0.92
N GLU A 412 -17.57 -10.25 -1.66
CA GLU A 412 -17.45 -11.72 -1.50
C GLU A 412 -16.86 -12.08 -0.13
N GLY A 413 -15.87 -11.33 0.37
CA GLY A 413 -15.37 -11.52 1.73
C GLY A 413 -16.41 -11.32 2.81
N GLN A 414 -17.30 -10.33 2.67
CA GLN A 414 -18.44 -10.12 3.58
C GLN A 414 -19.42 -11.30 3.57
N LYS A 415 -19.73 -11.85 2.38
CA LYS A 415 -20.56 -13.06 2.26
C LYS A 415 -19.88 -14.27 2.92
N GLN A 416 -18.59 -14.45 2.65
CA GLN A 416 -17.80 -15.53 3.25
C GLN A 416 -17.78 -15.42 4.77
N GLN A 417 -17.59 -14.22 5.33
CA GLN A 417 -17.65 -14.01 6.77
C GLN A 417 -19.02 -14.36 7.36
N ALA A 418 -20.12 -13.95 6.70
CA ALA A 418 -21.47 -14.28 7.16
C ALA A 418 -21.75 -15.81 7.14
N ILE A 419 -21.13 -16.55 6.20
CA ILE A 419 -21.20 -18.02 6.19
C ILE A 419 -20.38 -18.57 7.37
N MET A 420 -19.14 -18.10 7.55
CA MET A 420 -18.28 -18.56 8.65
C MET A 420 -18.85 -18.25 10.02
N ASP A 421 -19.53 -17.12 10.22
CA ASP A 421 -20.19 -16.79 11.48
C ASP A 421 -21.23 -17.86 11.87
N LYS A 422 -21.98 -18.39 10.89
CA LYS A 422 -22.94 -19.48 11.12
C LYS A 422 -22.24 -20.80 11.41
N ILE A 423 -21.18 -21.13 10.69
CA ILE A 423 -20.40 -22.36 10.87
C ILE A 423 -19.72 -22.36 12.24
N MET A 424 -19.11 -21.25 12.64
CA MET A 424 -18.41 -21.11 13.92
C MET A 424 -19.36 -21.09 15.13
N ALA A 425 -20.65 -20.86 14.91
CA ALA A 425 -21.70 -20.96 15.95
C ALA A 425 -22.21 -22.38 16.18
N LEU A 426 -21.80 -23.37 15.39
CA LEU A 426 -22.24 -24.76 15.54
C LEU A 426 -21.72 -25.38 16.84
N PRO A 427 -22.54 -26.12 17.59
CA PRO A 427 -22.07 -26.84 18.76
C PRO A 427 -20.99 -27.86 18.40
N GLY A 428 -19.87 -27.82 19.13
CA GLY A 428 -18.75 -28.77 18.96
C GLY A 428 -17.92 -28.58 17.68
N ILE A 429 -17.98 -27.40 17.05
CA ILE A 429 -17.23 -27.11 15.83
C ILE A 429 -15.72 -27.32 16.00
N GLU A 430 -15.17 -27.08 17.20
CA GLU A 430 -13.75 -27.30 17.49
C GLU A 430 -13.32 -28.77 17.29
N LYS A 431 -14.26 -29.73 17.42
CA LYS A 431 -13.99 -31.16 17.26
C LYS A 431 -14.34 -31.69 15.88
N ASN A 432 -15.31 -31.06 15.21
CA ASN A 432 -15.90 -31.55 13.95
C ASN A 432 -15.66 -30.61 12.77
N TRP A 433 -14.73 -29.68 12.91
CA TRP A 433 -14.47 -28.61 11.93
C TRP A 433 -14.12 -29.11 10.52
N ASP A 434 -13.59 -30.34 10.41
CA ASP A 434 -13.14 -30.97 9.16
C ASP A 434 -14.12 -32.03 8.65
N SER A 435 -15.35 -32.09 9.17
CA SER A 435 -16.36 -33.08 8.79
C SER A 435 -17.02 -32.75 7.44
N GLU A 436 -17.54 -33.78 6.77
CA GLU A 436 -18.33 -33.64 5.54
C GLU A 436 -19.61 -32.84 5.75
N GLU A 437 -20.16 -32.86 6.97
CA GLU A 437 -21.34 -32.08 7.34
C GLU A 437 -21.06 -30.59 7.28
N VAL A 438 -19.93 -30.14 7.83
CA VAL A 438 -19.49 -28.74 7.74
C VAL A 438 -19.27 -28.32 6.29
N GLU A 439 -18.62 -29.14 5.49
CA GLU A 439 -18.42 -28.86 4.06
C GLU A 439 -19.77 -28.71 3.32
N LYS A 440 -20.71 -29.63 3.56
CA LYS A 440 -22.06 -29.58 2.98
C LYS A 440 -22.80 -28.31 3.37
N MET A 441 -22.73 -27.94 4.64
CA MET A 441 -23.37 -26.70 5.14
C MET A 441 -22.79 -25.45 4.45
N ILE A 442 -21.47 -25.38 4.26
CA ILE A 442 -20.83 -24.26 3.53
C ILE A 442 -21.35 -24.23 2.09
N LEU A 443 -21.37 -25.37 1.38
CA LEU A 443 -21.88 -25.47 0.01
C LEU A 443 -23.35 -25.02 -0.11
N GLU A 444 -24.18 -25.39 0.84
CA GLU A 444 -25.60 -25.00 0.88
C GLU A 444 -25.75 -23.47 1.10
N GLN A 445 -24.86 -22.84 1.87
CA GLN A 445 -24.88 -21.38 2.08
C GLN A 445 -24.37 -20.61 0.88
N ILE A 446 -23.39 -21.14 0.14
CA ILE A 446 -22.86 -20.51 -1.10
C ILE A 446 -23.94 -20.47 -2.19
N ASN A 447 -24.81 -21.49 -2.26
CA ASN A 447 -25.83 -21.62 -3.29
C ASN A 447 -27.14 -20.84 -2.99
N LYS A 448 -27.23 -20.19 -1.83
CA LYS A 448 -28.34 -19.29 -1.43
C LYS A 448 -28.04 -17.85 -1.79
#